data_a238c74c623f70373183e50f90e0575d
#
_entry.id   a238c74c623f70373183e50f90e0575d
#
_cell.length_a   1.000
_cell.length_b   1.000
_cell.length_c   1.000
_cell.angle_alpha   90.00
_cell.angle_beta   90.00
_cell.angle_gamma   90.00
#
_symmetry.space_group_name_H-M   'P 1'
#
loop_
_entity.id
_entity.type
_entity.pdbx_description
1 polymer ?
#
loop_
_entity_poly.entity_id
_entity_poly.type
_entity_poly.pdbx_seq_one_letter_code
_entity_poly.pdbx_strand_id
1 'polypeptide(L)'
;ECYFFCADDTHGTPVMLKAKELGITPENLIEDVYQDHLDTYKKYNINFTNFHSTHSDENKDLSEFIYNKAKSKQLITKSIIKQLFDEKEDMFLSDRFIKGTCPKCGSEEEYGDNCSKCGATYDVLEIKDPISTISNSVPITKESEHIFFDLAKQEKILNNFLNDANFQLPVKNKLKEWLSDDLKKWDISRDKPYFGFEIPGEKDKFFY
;
A
#
# COMPACT_ATOMS: atom_id res chain seq x y z
N GLU A 1 -8.35 -23.74 22.14
CA GLU A 1 -7.40 -22.61 22.30
C GLU A 1 -7.67 -21.56 21.23
N CYS A 2 -7.63 -20.30 21.63
CA CYS A 2 -7.75 -19.16 20.73
C CYS A 2 -6.47 -18.31 20.86
N TYR A 3 -5.80 -18.07 19.75
CA TYR A 3 -4.66 -17.16 19.68
C TYR A 3 -5.11 -15.87 19.02
N PHE A 4 -4.83 -14.74 19.66
CA PHE A 4 -5.23 -13.43 19.20
C PHE A 4 -3.99 -12.57 18.93
N PHE A 5 -3.73 -12.30 17.65
CA PHE A 5 -2.57 -11.54 17.19
C PHE A 5 -3.02 -10.23 16.56
N CYS A 6 -2.25 -9.19 16.80
CA CYS A 6 -2.43 -7.89 16.17
C CYS A 6 -1.08 -7.18 16.04
N ALA A 7 -1.01 -6.21 15.15
CA ALA A 7 0.14 -5.32 15.02
C ALA A 7 -0.30 -3.95 14.54
N ASP A 8 0.48 -2.91 14.87
CA ASP A 8 0.36 -1.62 14.23
C ASP A 8 0.90 -1.68 12.81
N ASP A 9 0.12 -1.21 11.85
CA ASP A 9 0.54 -1.01 10.46
C ASP A 9 1.13 0.39 10.34
N THR A 10 2.45 0.47 10.38
CA THR A 10 3.19 1.70 10.69
C THR A 10 3.85 2.36 9.48
N HIS A 11 3.83 1.75 8.31
CA HIS A 11 4.51 2.28 7.14
C HIS A 11 3.62 3.19 6.29
N GLY A 12 4.25 3.97 5.45
CA GLY A 12 3.59 4.72 4.40
C GLY A 12 3.66 6.24 4.53
N THR A 13 3.21 6.88 3.47
CA THR A 13 3.18 8.35 3.34
C THR A 13 2.40 9.06 4.45
N PRO A 14 1.24 8.57 4.94
CA PRO A 14 0.50 9.25 6.00
C PRO A 14 1.31 9.42 7.29
N VAL A 15 2.05 8.39 7.70
CA VAL A 15 2.91 8.44 8.90
C VAL A 15 4.05 9.44 8.70
N MET A 16 4.69 9.42 7.55
CA MET A 16 5.76 10.37 7.20
C MET A 16 5.25 11.82 7.24
N LEU A 17 4.10 12.11 6.64
CA LEU A 17 3.53 13.46 6.61
C LEU A 17 3.12 13.93 8.01
N LYS A 18 2.54 13.04 8.82
CA LYS A 18 2.16 13.38 10.21
C LYS A 18 3.37 13.65 11.09
N ALA A 19 4.43 12.87 10.94
CA ALA A 19 5.70 13.10 11.64
C ALA A 19 6.32 14.46 11.23
N LYS A 20 6.31 14.78 9.93
CA LYS A 20 6.75 16.10 9.41
C LYS A 20 5.94 17.26 10.02
N GLU A 21 4.61 17.12 10.08
CA GLU A 21 3.71 18.11 10.70
C GLU A 21 4.05 18.36 12.19
N LEU A 22 4.35 17.28 12.92
CA LEU A 22 4.68 17.33 14.34
C LEU A 22 6.14 17.71 14.63
N GLY A 23 7.00 17.78 13.60
CA GLY A 23 8.42 18.08 13.74
C GLY A 23 9.22 16.98 14.43
N ILE A 24 8.78 15.72 14.32
CA ILE A 24 9.44 14.52 14.88
C ILE A 24 9.78 13.54 13.75
N THR A 25 10.53 12.48 14.08
CA THR A 25 10.80 11.42 13.11
C THR A 25 9.61 10.44 13.01
N PRO A 26 9.42 9.76 11.87
CA PRO A 26 8.41 8.71 11.76
C PRO A 26 8.55 7.61 12.81
N GLU A 27 9.79 7.23 13.16
CA GLU A 27 10.09 6.23 14.19
C GLU A 27 9.58 6.66 15.56
N ASN A 28 9.81 7.93 15.95
CA ASN A 28 9.29 8.46 17.20
C ASN A 28 7.76 8.49 17.21
N LEU A 29 7.14 8.89 16.09
CA LEU A 29 5.69 8.90 15.98
C LEU A 29 5.09 7.50 16.18
N ILE A 30 5.62 6.49 15.52
CA ILE A 30 5.07 5.12 15.62
C ILE A 30 5.32 4.51 17.01
N GLU A 31 6.42 4.84 17.68
CA GLU A 31 6.67 4.40 19.05
C GLU A 31 5.66 5.04 20.03
N ASP A 32 5.42 6.34 19.94
CA ASP A 32 4.43 7.04 20.78
C ASP A 32 3.02 6.45 20.57
N VAL A 33 2.63 6.19 19.31
CA VAL A 33 1.34 5.58 18.98
C VAL A 33 1.25 4.14 19.50
N TYR A 34 2.32 3.36 19.39
CA TYR A 34 2.39 2.00 19.90
C TYR A 34 2.13 1.94 21.41
N GLN A 35 2.77 2.83 22.19
CA GLN A 35 2.57 2.90 23.62
C GLN A 35 1.13 3.33 23.98
N ASP A 36 0.56 4.31 23.27
CA ASP A 36 -0.84 4.73 23.47
C ASP A 36 -1.83 3.59 23.17
N HIS A 37 -1.58 2.81 22.12
CA HIS A 37 -2.39 1.63 21.80
C HIS A 37 -2.29 0.56 22.88
N LEU A 38 -1.11 0.24 23.40
CA LEU A 38 -0.93 -0.72 24.49
C LEU A 38 -1.69 -0.30 25.75
N ASP A 39 -1.60 0.98 26.13
CA ASP A 39 -2.31 1.54 27.29
C ASP A 39 -3.84 1.51 27.07
N THR A 40 -4.28 1.82 25.87
CA THR A 40 -5.70 1.79 25.50
C THR A 40 -6.24 0.37 25.56
N TYR A 41 -5.59 -0.60 24.94
CA TYR A 41 -6.00 -1.99 24.96
C TYR A 41 -6.08 -2.54 26.39
N LYS A 42 -5.10 -2.20 27.23
CA LYS A 42 -5.13 -2.57 28.65
C LYS A 42 -6.34 -1.99 29.39
N LYS A 43 -6.70 -0.72 29.15
CA LYS A 43 -7.88 -0.08 29.76
C LYS A 43 -9.19 -0.75 29.35
N TYR A 44 -9.25 -1.31 28.13
CA TYR A 44 -10.42 -2.03 27.62
C TYR A 44 -10.38 -3.52 27.85
N ASN A 45 -9.42 -4.04 28.63
CA ASN A 45 -9.21 -5.47 28.88
C ASN A 45 -9.05 -6.31 27.58
N ILE A 46 -8.46 -5.72 26.55
CA ILE A 46 -8.13 -6.42 25.32
C ILE A 46 -6.73 -7.02 25.51
N ASN A 47 -6.65 -8.35 25.50
CA ASN A 47 -5.40 -9.08 25.69
C ASN A 47 -5.06 -9.84 24.42
N PHE A 48 -4.00 -9.42 23.74
CA PHE A 48 -3.44 -10.13 22.60
C PHE A 48 -2.50 -11.25 23.08
N THR A 49 -2.46 -12.33 22.35
CA THR A 49 -1.39 -13.34 22.50
C THR A 49 -0.04 -12.72 22.14
N ASN A 50 -0.03 -11.90 21.09
CA ASN A 50 1.08 -11.02 20.74
C ASN A 50 0.55 -9.77 20.06
N PHE A 51 1.04 -8.61 20.50
CA PHE A 51 0.84 -7.31 19.84
C PHE A 51 2.21 -6.77 19.45
N HIS A 52 2.38 -6.39 18.19
CA HIS A 52 3.68 -5.99 17.66
C HIS A 52 3.54 -4.82 16.67
N SER A 53 4.59 -4.52 15.93
CA SER A 53 4.63 -3.48 14.90
C SER A 53 5.10 -4.05 13.58
N THR A 54 4.57 -3.54 12.47
CA THR A 54 5.09 -3.86 11.13
C THR A 54 6.48 -3.24 10.89
N HIS A 55 6.87 -2.21 11.66
CA HIS A 55 8.22 -1.66 11.67
C HIS A 55 9.09 -2.40 12.70
N SER A 56 9.46 -3.64 12.40
CA SER A 56 10.28 -4.49 13.25
C SER A 56 11.34 -5.22 12.42
N ASP A 57 12.42 -5.62 13.08
CA ASP A 57 13.51 -6.35 12.43
C ASP A 57 13.01 -7.69 11.87
N GLU A 58 12.13 -8.38 12.59
CA GLU A 58 11.55 -9.65 12.16
C GLU A 58 10.73 -9.49 10.88
N ASN A 59 9.92 -8.42 10.80
CA ASN A 59 9.13 -8.17 9.59
C ASN A 59 10.02 -7.75 8.42
N LYS A 60 11.08 -6.98 8.67
CA LYS A 60 12.08 -6.63 7.67
C LYS A 60 12.74 -7.86 7.11
N ASP A 61 13.32 -8.70 7.97
CA ASP A 61 14.01 -9.93 7.58
C ASP A 61 13.10 -10.87 6.79
N LEU A 62 11.84 -11.01 7.21
CA LEU A 62 10.87 -11.85 6.52
C LEU A 62 10.48 -11.27 5.16
N SER A 63 10.27 -9.96 5.06
CA SER A 63 9.95 -9.28 3.81
C SER A 63 11.09 -9.41 2.79
N GLU A 64 12.34 -9.20 3.23
CA GLU A 64 13.52 -9.38 2.40
C GLU A 64 13.70 -10.86 1.98
N PHE A 65 13.46 -11.80 2.88
CA PHE A 65 13.51 -13.23 2.58
C PHE A 65 12.47 -13.62 1.51
N ILE A 66 11.22 -13.18 1.68
CA ILE A 66 10.13 -13.46 0.72
C ILE A 66 10.46 -12.84 -0.65
N TYR A 67 10.90 -11.58 -0.67
CA TYR A 67 11.31 -10.90 -1.89
C TYR A 67 12.43 -11.65 -2.62
N ASN A 68 13.49 -12.01 -1.91
CA ASN A 68 14.62 -12.74 -2.50
C ASN A 68 14.20 -14.12 -3.02
N LYS A 69 13.30 -14.81 -2.34
CA LYS A 69 12.70 -16.07 -2.82
C LYS A 69 11.87 -15.87 -4.08
N ALA A 70 11.02 -14.83 -4.12
CA ALA A 70 10.26 -14.50 -5.32
C ALA A 70 11.17 -14.13 -6.50
N LYS A 71 12.21 -13.35 -6.26
CA LYS A 71 13.22 -12.97 -7.24
C LYS A 71 13.97 -14.19 -7.80
N SER A 72 14.41 -15.11 -6.94
CA SER A 72 15.07 -16.34 -7.37
C SER A 72 14.19 -17.26 -8.21
N LYS A 73 12.87 -17.17 -8.06
CA LYS A 73 11.86 -17.90 -8.86
C LYS A 73 11.40 -17.13 -10.10
N GLN A 74 12.04 -16.01 -10.43
CA GLN A 74 11.68 -15.16 -11.57
C GLN A 74 10.22 -14.66 -11.53
N LEU A 75 9.70 -14.41 -10.31
CA LEU A 75 8.38 -13.86 -10.08
C LEU A 75 8.40 -12.34 -9.90
N ILE A 76 9.58 -11.74 -9.84
CA ILE A 76 9.76 -10.28 -9.75
C ILE A 76 10.05 -9.75 -11.15
N THR A 77 9.33 -8.70 -11.53
CA THR A 77 9.52 -7.99 -12.80
C THR A 77 9.59 -6.50 -12.55
N LYS A 78 10.18 -5.76 -13.48
CA LYS A 78 10.23 -4.29 -13.45
C LYS A 78 9.46 -3.73 -14.63
N SER A 79 8.80 -2.60 -14.42
CA SER A 79 8.09 -1.88 -15.48
C SER A 79 8.09 -0.38 -15.16
N ILE A 80 8.21 0.43 -16.19
CA ILE A 80 8.04 1.87 -16.08
C ILE A 80 6.55 2.16 -16.02
N ILE A 81 6.14 2.96 -15.02
CA ILE A 81 4.78 3.46 -14.88
C ILE A 81 4.78 4.98 -14.87
N LYS A 82 3.64 5.58 -15.20
CA LYS A 82 3.39 7.01 -15.08
C LYS A 82 2.64 7.28 -13.79
N GLN A 83 3.05 8.31 -13.08
CA GLN A 83 2.41 8.75 -11.84
C GLN A 83 2.35 10.27 -11.79
N LEU A 84 1.45 10.81 -11.00
CA LEU A 84 1.43 12.23 -10.68
C LEU A 84 2.50 12.54 -9.63
N PHE A 85 3.22 13.62 -9.84
CA PHE A 85 4.36 14.04 -9.04
C PHE A 85 4.18 15.49 -8.59
N ASP A 86 4.34 15.73 -7.31
CA ASP A 86 4.32 17.04 -6.70
C ASP A 86 5.75 17.61 -6.69
N GLU A 87 5.99 18.64 -7.52
CA GLU A 87 7.31 19.25 -7.60
C GLU A 87 7.69 20.07 -6.37
N LYS A 88 6.71 20.56 -5.60
CA LYS A 88 7.00 21.33 -4.38
C LYS A 88 7.43 20.43 -3.23
N GLU A 89 6.83 19.27 -3.11
CA GLU A 89 7.13 18.28 -2.07
C GLU A 89 8.18 17.26 -2.54
N ASP A 90 8.59 17.30 -3.82
CA ASP A 90 9.52 16.37 -4.45
C ASP A 90 9.13 14.91 -4.24
N MET A 91 7.84 14.58 -4.49
CA MET A 91 7.31 13.25 -4.24
C MET A 91 6.25 12.80 -5.24
N PHE A 92 6.18 11.50 -5.49
CA PHE A 92 5.06 10.89 -6.18
C PHE A 92 3.83 10.85 -5.29
N LEU A 93 2.67 11.13 -5.88
CA LEU A 93 1.40 11.20 -5.16
C LEU A 93 0.62 9.90 -5.32
N SER A 94 0.17 9.34 -4.20
CA SER A 94 -0.88 8.32 -4.25
C SER A 94 -2.25 8.99 -4.47
N ASP A 95 -3.19 8.23 -4.98
CA ASP A 95 -4.58 8.61 -5.28
C ASP A 95 -5.24 9.45 -4.17
N ARG A 96 -5.08 9.08 -2.90
CA ARG A 96 -5.63 9.83 -1.74
C ARG A 96 -5.05 11.24 -1.53
N PHE A 97 -3.91 11.52 -2.13
CA PHE A 97 -3.27 12.86 -2.09
C PHE A 97 -3.53 13.69 -3.34
N ILE A 98 -4.45 13.26 -4.16
CA ILE A 98 -4.87 13.95 -5.37
C ILE A 98 -6.37 14.17 -5.29
N LYS A 99 -6.78 15.39 -5.58
CA LYS A 99 -8.17 15.75 -5.81
C LYS A 99 -8.33 16.41 -7.17
N GLY A 100 -9.52 16.29 -7.74
CA GLY A 100 -9.83 16.91 -9.02
C GLY A 100 -11.25 16.65 -9.44
N THR A 101 -11.52 16.78 -10.73
CA THR A 101 -12.84 16.60 -11.31
C THR A 101 -13.00 15.18 -11.86
N CYS A 102 -14.06 14.49 -11.46
CA CYS A 102 -14.37 13.14 -11.93
C CYS A 102 -14.46 13.09 -13.46
N PRO A 103 -13.72 12.18 -14.13
CA PRO A 103 -13.74 12.08 -15.58
C PRO A 103 -15.08 11.57 -16.13
N LYS A 104 -15.91 10.92 -15.31
CA LYS A 104 -17.18 10.29 -15.73
C LYS A 104 -18.40 11.22 -15.57
N CYS A 105 -18.55 11.85 -14.41
CA CYS A 105 -19.76 12.66 -14.13
C CYS A 105 -19.49 14.17 -13.94
N GLY A 106 -18.21 14.60 -13.92
CA GLY A 106 -17.87 16.01 -13.76
C GLY A 106 -18.03 16.55 -12.33
N SER A 107 -18.17 15.68 -11.32
CA SER A 107 -18.16 16.12 -9.92
C SER A 107 -16.77 16.62 -9.53
N GLU A 108 -16.72 17.77 -8.89
CA GLU A 108 -15.48 18.41 -8.41
C GLU A 108 -15.06 17.84 -7.04
N GLU A 109 -13.82 18.07 -6.63
CA GLU A 109 -13.25 17.69 -5.34
C GLU A 109 -13.23 16.16 -5.05
N GLU A 110 -13.26 15.34 -6.09
CA GLU A 110 -13.17 13.89 -5.97
C GLU A 110 -11.73 13.40 -5.84
N TYR A 111 -11.53 12.27 -5.16
CA TYR A 111 -10.22 11.67 -5.03
C TYR A 111 -9.72 11.01 -6.32
N GLY A 112 -8.41 10.75 -6.40
CA GLY A 112 -7.72 10.33 -7.61
C GLY A 112 -8.13 8.99 -8.20
N ASP A 113 -8.84 8.13 -7.48
CA ASP A 113 -9.19 6.77 -7.89
C ASP A 113 -10.69 6.46 -7.92
N ASN A 114 -11.52 7.30 -7.27
CA ASN A 114 -12.95 7.05 -7.15
C ASN A 114 -13.76 8.33 -7.03
N CYS A 115 -15.04 8.23 -7.39
CA CYS A 115 -15.99 9.33 -7.29
C CYS A 115 -17.06 9.02 -6.24
N SER A 116 -17.15 9.87 -5.22
CA SER A 116 -18.15 9.74 -4.15
C SER A 116 -19.58 9.93 -4.65
N LYS A 117 -19.77 10.69 -5.73
CA LYS A 117 -21.09 11.05 -6.28
C LYS A 117 -21.67 9.99 -7.22
N CYS A 118 -20.88 9.44 -8.14
CA CYS A 118 -21.38 8.48 -9.12
C CYS A 118 -20.88 7.04 -8.89
N GLY A 119 -19.99 6.81 -7.92
CA GLY A 119 -19.43 5.51 -7.60
C GLY A 119 -18.45 4.95 -8.64
N ALA A 120 -18.06 5.73 -9.64
CA ALA A 120 -17.13 5.29 -10.66
C ALA A 120 -15.71 5.19 -10.09
N THR A 121 -14.99 4.15 -10.48
CA THR A 121 -13.54 4.03 -10.30
C THR A 121 -12.83 4.38 -11.60
N TYR A 122 -11.64 4.95 -11.51
CA TYR A 122 -10.83 5.38 -12.66
C TYR A 122 -9.34 5.39 -12.30
N ASP A 123 -8.51 5.39 -13.33
CA ASP A 123 -7.06 5.59 -13.12
C ASP A 123 -6.81 7.05 -12.68
N VAL A 124 -5.87 7.23 -11.76
CA VAL A 124 -5.49 8.56 -11.26
C VAL A 124 -5.07 9.52 -12.36
N LEU A 125 -4.54 9.01 -13.46
CA LEU A 125 -4.16 9.83 -14.62
C LEU A 125 -5.36 10.29 -15.47
N GLU A 126 -6.56 9.73 -15.24
CA GLU A 126 -7.79 10.15 -15.94
C GLU A 126 -8.51 11.32 -15.24
N ILE A 127 -8.16 11.62 -13.97
CA ILE A 127 -8.78 12.72 -13.22
C ILE A 127 -8.48 14.05 -13.92
N LYS A 128 -9.48 14.92 -14.00
CA LYS A 128 -9.31 16.23 -14.62
C LYS A 128 -8.94 17.27 -13.57
N ASP A 129 -8.15 18.25 -13.98
CA ASP A 129 -7.70 19.36 -13.12
C ASP A 129 -7.14 18.88 -11.77
N PRO A 130 -6.16 17.95 -11.77
CA PRO A 130 -5.63 17.37 -10.55
C PRO A 130 -4.92 18.42 -9.69
N ILE A 131 -5.15 18.37 -8.38
CA ILE A 131 -4.50 19.19 -7.36
C ILE A 131 -3.92 18.28 -6.29
N SER A 132 -2.65 18.51 -5.90
CA SER A 132 -2.05 17.89 -4.74
C SER A 132 -2.73 18.38 -3.45
N THR A 133 -3.23 17.48 -2.63
CA THR A 133 -3.81 17.85 -1.31
C THR A 133 -2.73 18.20 -0.28
N ILE A 134 -1.46 17.97 -0.59
CA ILE A 134 -0.34 18.24 0.31
C ILE A 134 0.17 19.68 0.12
N SER A 135 0.46 20.07 -1.12
CA SER A 135 1.07 21.36 -1.43
C SER A 135 0.11 22.37 -2.08
N ASN A 136 -1.10 21.94 -2.41
CA ASN A 136 -2.08 22.68 -3.23
C ASN A 136 -1.51 23.11 -4.60
N SER A 137 -0.56 22.36 -5.15
CA SER A 137 -0.02 22.60 -6.49
C SER A 137 -0.65 21.66 -7.53
N VAL A 138 -0.58 22.06 -8.80
CA VAL A 138 -0.92 21.18 -9.92
C VAL A 138 0.23 20.20 -10.11
N PRO A 139 0.02 18.87 -9.97
CA PRO A 139 1.07 17.89 -10.16
C PRO A 139 1.40 17.71 -11.64
N ILE A 140 2.63 17.27 -11.90
CA ILE A 140 3.05 16.86 -13.24
C ILE A 140 3.06 15.34 -13.37
N THR A 141 3.01 14.83 -14.60
CA THR A 141 3.21 13.40 -14.85
C THR A 141 4.70 13.08 -14.97
N LYS A 142 5.20 12.16 -14.17
CA LYS A 142 6.55 11.59 -14.25
C LYS A 142 6.52 10.10 -14.44
N GLU A 143 7.58 9.55 -15.05
CA GLU A 143 7.81 8.12 -15.16
C GLU A 143 8.71 7.64 -14.02
N SER A 144 8.40 6.46 -13.48
CA SER A 144 9.24 5.77 -12.53
C SER A 144 9.26 4.28 -12.81
N GLU A 145 10.41 3.63 -12.62
CA GLU A 145 10.53 2.18 -12.67
C GLU A 145 9.99 1.59 -11.36
N HIS A 146 8.96 0.75 -11.44
CA HIS A 146 8.39 0.03 -10.32
C HIS A 146 8.66 -1.46 -10.40
N ILE A 147 8.58 -2.10 -9.24
CA ILE A 147 8.85 -3.52 -9.04
C ILE A 147 7.52 -4.22 -8.80
N PHE A 148 7.29 -5.29 -9.56
CA PHE A 148 6.03 -6.02 -9.55
C PHE A 148 6.24 -7.48 -9.20
N PHE A 149 5.31 -8.02 -8.43
CA PHE A 149 5.13 -9.46 -8.28
C PHE A 149 4.22 -9.97 -9.42
N ASP A 150 4.71 -10.96 -10.17
CA ASP A 150 4.00 -11.54 -11.32
C ASP A 150 2.99 -12.59 -10.84
N LEU A 151 1.82 -12.11 -10.44
CA LEU A 151 0.75 -12.94 -9.88
C LEU A 151 0.20 -13.93 -10.91
N ALA A 152 0.18 -13.56 -12.20
CA ALA A 152 -0.33 -14.43 -13.29
C ALA A 152 0.44 -15.76 -13.38
N LYS A 153 1.75 -15.75 -13.10
CA LYS A 153 2.54 -16.99 -13.04
C LYS A 153 2.12 -17.95 -11.93
N GLN A 154 1.34 -17.50 -10.98
CA GLN A 154 0.89 -18.28 -9.81
C GLN A 154 -0.57 -18.76 -9.95
N GLU A 155 -1.26 -18.47 -11.03
CA GLU A 155 -2.67 -18.79 -11.25
C GLU A 155 -3.00 -20.26 -10.96
N LYS A 156 -2.21 -21.18 -11.51
CA LYS A 156 -2.42 -22.62 -11.29
C LYS A 156 -2.28 -23.02 -9.82
N ILE A 157 -1.29 -22.46 -9.12
CA ILE A 157 -1.05 -22.75 -7.70
C ILE A 157 -2.20 -22.17 -6.87
N LEU A 158 -2.64 -20.96 -7.15
CA LEU A 158 -3.75 -20.31 -6.48
C LEU A 158 -5.07 -21.06 -6.68
N ASN A 159 -5.36 -21.48 -7.89
CA ASN A 159 -6.55 -22.27 -8.19
C ASN A 159 -6.54 -23.62 -7.45
N ASN A 160 -5.42 -24.33 -7.43
CA ASN A 160 -5.28 -25.57 -6.68
C ASN A 160 -5.50 -25.33 -5.17
N PHE A 161 -4.84 -24.30 -4.60
CA PHE A 161 -5.00 -23.93 -3.20
C PHE A 161 -6.46 -23.63 -2.84
N LEU A 162 -7.18 -22.88 -3.68
CA LEU A 162 -8.60 -22.58 -3.47
C LEU A 162 -9.50 -23.82 -3.50
N ASN A 163 -9.15 -24.82 -4.31
CA ASN A 163 -9.93 -26.05 -4.37
C ASN A 163 -9.71 -26.91 -3.13
N ASP A 164 -8.47 -26.99 -2.65
CA ASP A 164 -8.07 -27.87 -1.54
C ASP A 164 -8.31 -27.23 -0.16
N ALA A 165 -8.30 -25.90 -0.05
CA ALA A 165 -8.44 -25.22 1.22
C ALA A 165 -9.89 -25.21 1.74
N ASN A 166 -10.02 -25.37 3.06
CA ASN A 166 -11.30 -25.32 3.75
C ASN A 166 -11.68 -23.86 4.09
N PHE A 167 -11.97 -23.08 3.07
CA PHE A 167 -12.47 -21.72 3.23
C PHE A 167 -13.99 -21.68 3.45
N GLN A 168 -14.44 -20.63 4.15
CA GLN A 168 -15.85 -20.29 4.16
C GLN A 168 -16.33 -19.99 2.73
N LEU A 169 -17.54 -20.44 2.40
CA LEU A 169 -18.07 -20.33 1.03
C LEU A 169 -18.07 -18.90 0.45
N PRO A 170 -18.44 -17.84 1.19
CA PRO A 170 -18.38 -16.47 0.67
C PRO A 170 -16.94 -16.04 0.29
N VAL A 171 -15.95 -16.41 1.11
CA VAL A 171 -14.53 -16.13 0.85
C VAL A 171 -14.08 -16.86 -0.42
N LYS A 172 -14.40 -18.16 -0.51
CA LYS A 172 -14.05 -18.97 -1.69
C LYS A 172 -14.66 -18.40 -2.98
N ASN A 173 -15.92 -17.97 -2.94
CA ASN A 173 -16.58 -17.40 -4.10
C ASN A 173 -15.93 -16.07 -4.52
N LYS A 174 -15.60 -15.19 -3.57
CA LYS A 174 -14.93 -13.93 -3.87
C LYS A 174 -13.52 -14.12 -4.44
N LEU A 175 -12.75 -15.05 -3.90
CA LEU A 175 -11.43 -15.38 -4.45
C LEU A 175 -11.53 -15.99 -5.85
N LYS A 176 -12.53 -16.83 -6.13
CA LYS A 176 -12.76 -17.36 -7.48
C LYS A 176 -13.11 -16.28 -8.49
N GLU A 177 -13.92 -15.30 -8.10
CA GLU A 177 -14.24 -14.13 -8.92
C GLU A 177 -12.94 -13.39 -9.32
N TRP A 178 -12.06 -13.09 -8.37
CA TRP A 178 -10.78 -12.45 -8.66
C TRP A 178 -9.84 -13.27 -9.54
N LEU A 179 -9.85 -14.60 -9.39
CA LEU A 179 -9.02 -15.49 -10.19
C LEU A 179 -9.61 -15.81 -11.57
N SER A 180 -10.89 -15.45 -11.83
CA SER A 180 -11.52 -15.61 -13.15
C SER A 180 -11.18 -14.46 -14.10
N ASP A 181 -10.75 -13.32 -13.57
CA ASP A 181 -10.27 -12.20 -14.37
C ASP A 181 -8.77 -12.39 -14.68
N ASP A 182 -8.26 -11.68 -15.70
CA ASP A 182 -6.83 -11.67 -16.00
C ASP A 182 -6.04 -11.13 -14.78
N LEU A 183 -5.26 -12.03 -14.15
CA LEU A 183 -4.44 -11.70 -13.00
C LEU A 183 -3.36 -10.67 -13.39
N LYS A 184 -3.49 -9.48 -12.84
CA LYS A 184 -2.53 -8.40 -13.03
C LYS A 184 -1.31 -8.57 -12.12
N LYS A 185 -0.19 -8.02 -12.55
CA LYS A 185 0.99 -7.89 -11.70
C LYS A 185 0.69 -6.96 -10.53
N TRP A 186 1.18 -7.30 -9.34
CA TRP A 186 1.08 -6.44 -8.17
C TRP A 186 2.30 -5.56 -8.02
N ASP A 187 2.08 -4.27 -7.96
CA ASP A 187 3.12 -3.31 -7.59
C ASP A 187 3.48 -3.47 -6.12
N ILE A 188 4.72 -3.86 -5.85
CA ILE A 188 5.26 -4.08 -4.51
C ILE A 188 6.25 -3.01 -4.09
N SER A 189 6.34 -1.92 -4.83
CA SER A 189 7.30 -0.85 -4.58
C SER A 189 6.66 0.51 -4.43
N ARG A 190 7.35 1.39 -3.70
CA ARG A 190 7.08 2.84 -3.64
C ARG A 190 8.38 3.60 -3.81
N ASP A 191 8.28 4.76 -4.46
CA ASP A 191 9.36 5.72 -4.59
C ASP A 191 9.58 6.51 -3.31
N LYS A 192 10.80 7.00 -3.12
CA LYS A 192 11.07 8.00 -2.08
C LYS A 192 10.33 9.33 -2.39
N PRO A 193 10.01 10.14 -1.35
CA PRO A 193 10.13 9.84 0.07
C PRO A 193 9.02 8.89 0.52
N TYR A 194 9.38 7.87 1.27
CA TYR A 194 8.43 6.89 1.81
C TYR A 194 8.98 6.32 3.12
N PHE A 195 8.15 6.22 4.14
CA PHE A 195 8.52 5.55 5.39
C PHE A 195 8.21 4.06 5.29
N GLY A 196 9.25 3.24 5.33
CA GLY A 196 9.17 1.80 5.18
C GLY A 196 10.55 1.18 5.01
N PHE A 197 10.60 -0.13 4.73
CA PHE A 197 11.84 -0.83 4.45
C PHE A 197 12.24 -0.70 2.99
N GLU A 198 13.50 -0.37 2.75
CA GLU A 198 14.06 -0.33 1.40
C GLU A 198 14.15 -1.73 0.80
N ILE A 199 13.86 -1.86 -0.49
CA ILE A 199 13.93 -3.14 -1.19
C ILE A 199 15.39 -3.50 -1.46
N PRO A 200 15.86 -4.71 -1.11
CA PRO A 200 17.25 -5.12 -1.27
C PRO A 200 17.77 -4.98 -2.70
N GLY A 201 18.83 -4.15 -2.85
CA GLY A 201 19.47 -3.90 -4.14
C GLY A 201 18.75 -2.91 -5.05
N GLU A 202 17.69 -2.25 -4.56
CA GLU A 202 16.92 -1.26 -5.31
C GLU A 202 16.96 0.09 -4.59
N LYS A 203 17.85 0.95 -5.03
CA LYS A 203 18.05 2.26 -4.40
C LYS A 203 16.78 3.12 -4.48
N ASP A 204 16.45 3.80 -3.36
CA ASP A 204 15.30 4.72 -3.26
C ASP A 204 13.93 4.05 -3.57
N LYS A 205 13.83 2.70 -3.44
CA LYS A 205 12.61 1.92 -3.58
C LYS A 205 12.28 1.19 -2.29
N PHE A 206 11.04 1.31 -1.85
CA PHE A 206 10.56 0.79 -0.57
C PHE A 206 9.49 -0.27 -0.79
N PHE A 207 9.42 -1.26 0.10
CA PHE A 207 8.31 -2.22 0.09
C PHE A 207 6.97 -1.54 0.37
N TYR A 208 5.99 -1.98 -0.41
CA TYR A 208 4.61 -1.60 -0.25
C TYR A 208 3.77 -2.73 0.31
#